data_8d78a034862f6bbc1816a980881798ac
#
_entry.id   8d78a034862f6bbc1816a980881798ac
#
_cell.length_a   1.000
_cell.length_b   1.000
_cell.length_c   1.000
_cell.angle_alpha   90.00
_cell.angle_beta   90.00
_cell.angle_gamma   90.00
#
_symmetry.space_group_name_H-M   'P 1'
#
loop_
_entity.id
_entity.type
_entity.pdbx_description
1 polymer ?
#
loop_
_entity_poly.entity_id
_entity_poly.type
_entity_poly.pdbx_seq_one_letter_code
_entity_poly.pdbx_strand_id
1 'polypeptide(L)'
;LVALFLWLGFWQLDRAAQKQQAAIEQKSRSGEGRLRLSGEALEAESARYREVVVAGQFVEGSQFLLDNRKHKRVAGYHVMAPMHIEGSERAVLVNRGWVAQGKSRAEVPFIALPTGLLQLEGVVRVPVSQGFRLEQQPAAAVRLYLDLQQISQMIGLELLPFVVRQQSEVENSGVGDGLIRAWKLESRDSDPAMHYG
;
A
#
# COMPACT_ATOMS: atom_id res chain seq x y z
N LEU A 1 41.80 -9.01 2.77
CA LEU A 1 41.03 -8.55 3.92
C LEU A 1 40.73 -7.05 3.82
N VAL A 2 41.74 -6.15 3.70
CA VAL A 2 41.54 -4.69 3.62
C VAL A 2 40.65 -4.29 2.47
N ALA A 3 40.83 -4.84 1.27
CA ALA A 3 39.96 -4.56 0.11
C ALA A 3 38.48 -4.94 0.34
N LEU A 4 38.22 -6.02 1.06
CA LEU A 4 36.91 -6.45 1.44
C LEU A 4 36.21 -5.45 2.38
N PHE A 5 36.93 -4.96 3.39
CA PHE A 5 36.40 -3.96 4.31
C PHE A 5 36.15 -2.61 3.64
N LEU A 6 37.03 -2.18 2.73
CA LEU A 6 36.80 -0.97 1.94
C LEU A 6 35.55 -1.10 1.05
N TRP A 7 35.40 -2.23 0.36
CA TRP A 7 34.23 -2.51 -0.46
C TRP A 7 32.95 -2.52 0.38
N LEU A 8 32.97 -3.17 1.55
CA LEU A 8 31.84 -3.20 2.48
C LEU A 8 31.50 -1.80 3.01
N GLY A 9 32.54 -0.98 3.29
CA GLY A 9 32.37 0.42 3.71
C GLY A 9 31.72 1.27 2.64
N PHE A 10 32.17 1.19 1.39
CA PHE A 10 31.56 1.89 0.26
C PHE A 10 30.10 1.42 0.03
N TRP A 11 29.85 0.13 0.12
CA TRP A 11 28.47 -0.42 0.00
C TRP A 11 27.55 0.11 1.11
N GLN A 12 28.02 0.21 2.36
CA GLN A 12 27.24 0.78 3.47
C GLN A 12 26.97 2.28 3.27
N LEU A 13 27.95 3.05 2.79
CA LEU A 13 27.79 4.47 2.49
C LEU A 13 26.80 4.71 1.35
N ASP A 14 26.89 3.94 0.27
CA ASP A 14 25.95 4.03 -0.86
C ASP A 14 24.52 3.71 -0.41
N ARG A 15 24.36 2.69 0.41
CA ARG A 15 23.07 2.33 0.99
C ARG A 15 22.50 3.41 1.92
N ALA A 16 23.34 4.08 2.69
CA ALA A 16 22.94 5.20 3.53
C ALA A 16 22.51 6.41 2.68
N ALA A 17 23.24 6.72 1.61
CA ALA A 17 22.92 7.80 0.68
C ALA A 17 21.57 7.56 -0.04
N GLN A 18 21.32 6.34 -0.50
CA GLN A 18 20.02 5.96 -1.12
C GLN A 18 18.85 6.16 -0.15
N LYS A 19 19.03 5.82 1.14
CA LYS A 19 18.00 6.03 2.17
C LYS A 19 17.72 7.52 2.41
N GLN A 20 18.77 8.33 2.48
CA GLN A 20 18.64 9.78 2.64
C GLN A 20 17.94 10.40 1.43
N GLN A 21 18.29 10.01 0.22
CA GLN A 21 17.69 10.52 -0.99
C GLN A 21 16.19 10.19 -1.09
N ALA A 22 15.80 8.95 -0.75
CA ALA A 22 14.39 8.56 -0.69
C ALA A 22 13.60 9.37 0.36
N ALA A 23 14.21 9.66 1.53
CA ALA A 23 13.59 10.46 2.56
C ALA A 23 13.42 11.94 2.15
N ILE A 24 14.41 12.51 1.46
CA ILE A 24 14.36 13.88 0.92
C ILE A 24 13.28 13.97 -0.15
N GLU A 25 13.25 13.05 -1.09
CA GLU A 25 12.23 12.99 -2.14
C GLU A 25 10.82 12.86 -1.55
N GLN A 26 10.64 11.99 -0.57
CA GLN A 26 9.37 11.86 0.12
C GLN A 26 8.96 13.17 0.80
N LYS A 27 9.88 13.85 1.49
CA LYS A 27 9.60 15.13 2.17
C LYS A 27 9.31 16.25 1.19
N SER A 28 10.02 16.32 0.07
CA SER A 28 9.78 17.30 -1.00
C SER A 28 8.40 17.13 -1.62
N ARG A 29 8.02 15.92 -1.98
CA ARG A 29 6.73 15.64 -2.63
C ARG A 29 5.54 15.72 -1.68
N SER A 30 5.74 15.47 -0.38
CA SER A 30 4.70 15.70 0.65
C SER A 30 4.41 17.18 0.88
N GLY A 31 5.30 18.09 0.46
CA GLY A 31 5.10 19.54 0.54
C GLY A 31 4.36 20.13 -0.67
N GLU A 32 4.21 19.39 -1.76
CA GLU A 32 3.36 19.75 -2.88
C GLU A 32 1.88 19.59 -2.48
N GLY A 33 1.03 20.58 -2.76
CA GLY A 33 -0.39 20.54 -2.37
C GLY A 33 -1.07 19.21 -2.68
N ARG A 34 -2.10 18.86 -1.91
CA ARG A 34 -2.84 17.61 -2.05
C ARG A 34 -3.43 17.46 -3.46
N LEU A 35 -3.20 16.32 -4.09
CA LEU A 35 -3.73 15.99 -5.41
C LEU A 35 -5.10 15.31 -5.26
N ARG A 36 -6.13 15.83 -5.91
CA ARG A 36 -7.41 15.13 -6.03
C ARG A 36 -7.32 14.08 -7.13
N LEU A 37 -7.58 12.82 -6.78
CA LEU A 37 -7.64 11.74 -7.76
C LEU A 37 -9.00 11.79 -8.46
N SER A 38 -8.98 12.10 -9.76
CA SER A 38 -10.15 12.14 -10.65
C SER A 38 -10.29 10.90 -11.53
N GLY A 39 -9.40 9.91 -11.34
CA GLY A 39 -9.37 8.71 -12.19
C GLY A 39 -8.69 8.91 -13.54
N GLU A 40 -8.11 10.08 -13.81
CA GLU A 40 -7.24 10.26 -14.97
C GLU A 40 -6.02 9.33 -14.88
N ALA A 41 -5.48 8.95 -16.05
CA ALA A 41 -4.25 8.18 -16.10
C ALA A 41 -3.10 9.00 -15.49
N LEU A 42 -2.65 8.58 -14.33
CA LEU A 42 -1.55 9.22 -13.63
C LEU A 42 -0.35 8.26 -13.63
N GLU A 43 0.77 8.75 -14.10
CA GLU A 43 2.05 8.03 -14.04
C GLU A 43 2.41 7.68 -12.60
N ALA A 44 2.67 6.40 -12.33
CA ALA A 44 2.94 5.88 -10.99
C ALA A 44 4.09 6.62 -10.29
N GLU A 45 5.20 6.84 -11.00
CA GLU A 45 6.38 7.49 -10.45
C GLU A 45 6.15 8.98 -10.16
N SER A 46 5.38 9.69 -10.99
CA SER A 46 5.05 11.10 -10.75
C SER A 46 4.13 11.30 -9.55
N ALA A 47 3.29 10.29 -9.25
CA ALA A 47 2.40 10.29 -8.11
C ALA A 47 3.07 9.80 -6.82
N ARG A 48 4.22 9.14 -6.90
CA ARG A 48 4.92 8.53 -5.75
C ARG A 48 5.12 9.54 -4.61
N TYR A 49 4.72 9.14 -3.41
CA TYR A 49 4.81 9.92 -2.16
C TYR A 49 3.93 11.17 -2.08
N ARG A 50 3.14 11.48 -3.10
CA ARG A 50 2.21 12.62 -3.03
C ARG A 50 1.07 12.34 -2.07
N GLU A 51 0.64 13.37 -1.35
CA GLU A 51 -0.62 13.37 -0.63
C GLU A 51 -1.76 13.50 -1.60
N VAL A 52 -2.76 12.63 -1.44
CA VAL A 52 -3.93 12.59 -2.32
C VAL A 52 -5.21 12.59 -1.51
N VAL A 53 -6.25 13.15 -2.13
CA VAL A 53 -7.64 13.02 -1.70
C VAL A 53 -8.38 12.23 -2.78
N VAL A 54 -9.09 11.19 -2.39
CA VAL A 54 -9.93 10.40 -3.28
C VAL A 54 -11.34 10.33 -2.74
N ALA A 55 -12.32 10.62 -3.60
CA ALA A 55 -13.75 10.39 -3.36
C ALA A 55 -14.19 9.17 -4.16
N GLY A 56 -15.02 8.31 -3.56
CA GLY A 56 -15.46 7.10 -4.22
C GLY A 56 -16.17 6.13 -3.28
N GLN A 57 -16.42 4.93 -3.79
CA GLN A 57 -17.04 3.84 -3.05
C GLN A 57 -16.15 2.61 -3.07
N PHE A 58 -15.98 1.96 -1.93
CA PHE A 58 -15.30 0.67 -1.90
C PHE A 58 -16.11 -0.38 -2.68
N VAL A 59 -15.40 -1.21 -3.45
CA VAL A 59 -16.02 -2.32 -4.19
C VAL A 59 -16.37 -3.43 -3.21
N GLU A 60 -17.65 -3.72 -3.05
CA GLU A 60 -18.13 -4.75 -2.12
C GLU A 60 -17.55 -6.13 -2.43
N GLY A 61 -17.23 -6.89 -1.38
CA GLY A 61 -16.69 -8.25 -1.53
C GLY A 61 -15.24 -8.33 -2.04
N SER A 62 -14.60 -7.20 -2.35
CA SER A 62 -13.25 -7.17 -2.92
C SER A 62 -12.14 -6.91 -1.90
N GLN A 63 -12.49 -6.65 -0.63
CA GLN A 63 -11.53 -6.44 0.45
C GLN A 63 -10.75 -7.73 0.73
N PHE A 64 -9.45 -7.62 0.93
CA PHE A 64 -8.58 -8.73 1.28
C PHE A 64 -7.48 -8.30 2.27
N LEU A 65 -6.86 -9.28 2.91
CA LEU A 65 -5.74 -9.09 3.82
C LEU A 65 -4.44 -9.45 3.11
N LEU A 66 -3.46 -8.57 3.19
CA LEU A 66 -2.12 -8.80 2.67
C LEU A 66 -1.23 -9.28 3.83
N ASP A 67 -0.80 -10.53 3.77
CA ASP A 67 -0.05 -11.23 4.84
C ASP A 67 1.40 -10.74 4.96
N ASN A 68 2.05 -11.24 5.99
CA ASN A 68 3.47 -11.00 6.30
C ASN A 68 3.80 -9.52 6.53
N ARG A 69 2.90 -8.79 7.22
CA ARG A 69 3.09 -7.39 7.60
C ARG A 69 3.32 -7.28 9.09
N LYS A 70 4.44 -6.68 9.48
CA LYS A 70 4.81 -6.52 10.90
C LYS A 70 4.62 -5.06 11.33
N HIS A 71 3.97 -4.87 12.47
CA HIS A 71 3.92 -3.60 13.16
C HIS A 71 4.46 -3.76 14.59
N LYS A 72 5.49 -2.98 14.98
CA LYS A 72 6.15 -3.07 16.30
C LYS A 72 6.52 -4.52 16.70
N ARG A 73 7.06 -5.31 15.73
CA ARG A 73 7.42 -6.74 15.87
C ARG A 73 6.24 -7.72 15.99
N VAL A 74 5.01 -7.24 15.98
CA VAL A 74 3.81 -8.09 15.95
C VAL A 74 3.47 -8.45 14.52
N ALA A 75 3.20 -9.73 14.23
CA ALA A 75 2.74 -10.19 12.93
C ALA A 75 1.29 -9.76 12.69
N GLY A 76 0.95 -9.46 11.44
CA GLY A 76 -0.40 -9.02 11.08
C GLY A 76 -0.56 -8.85 9.58
N TYR A 77 -1.58 -8.13 9.21
CA TYR A 77 -2.01 -7.94 7.84
C TYR A 77 -2.17 -6.46 7.50
N HIS A 78 -1.93 -6.08 6.23
CA HIS A 78 -2.51 -4.86 5.70
C HIS A 78 -3.91 -5.16 5.14
N VAL A 79 -4.86 -4.32 5.47
CA VAL A 79 -6.23 -4.41 4.95
C VAL A 79 -6.30 -3.63 3.65
N MET A 80 -6.54 -4.34 2.56
CA MET A 80 -6.53 -3.80 1.20
C MET A 80 -7.96 -3.81 0.65
N ALA A 81 -8.41 -2.70 0.09
CA ALA A 81 -9.72 -2.61 -0.52
C ALA A 81 -9.67 -1.73 -1.78
N PRO A 82 -10.13 -2.22 -2.95
CA PRO A 82 -10.32 -1.40 -4.12
C PRO A 82 -11.45 -0.38 -3.89
N MET A 83 -11.21 0.87 -4.32
CA MET A 83 -12.19 1.95 -4.29
C MET A 83 -12.44 2.45 -5.71
N HIS A 84 -13.69 2.36 -6.17
CA HIS A 84 -14.15 2.94 -7.42
C HIS A 84 -14.18 4.47 -7.27
N ILE A 85 -13.46 5.18 -8.12
CA ILE A 85 -13.32 6.64 -8.03
C ILE A 85 -14.58 7.31 -8.57
N GLU A 86 -15.11 8.24 -7.80
CA GLU A 86 -16.31 9.00 -8.19
C GLU A 86 -16.12 9.72 -9.53
N GLY A 87 -17.09 9.55 -10.44
CA GLY A 87 -17.04 10.16 -11.76
C GLY A 87 -16.02 9.55 -12.74
N SER A 88 -15.51 8.36 -12.47
CA SER A 88 -14.53 7.67 -13.31
C SER A 88 -14.89 6.20 -13.51
N GLU A 89 -14.40 5.60 -14.59
CA GLU A 89 -14.47 4.14 -14.83
C GLU A 89 -13.31 3.39 -14.16
N ARG A 90 -12.49 4.08 -13.37
CA ARG A 90 -11.29 3.53 -12.74
C ARG A 90 -11.45 3.37 -11.24
N ALA A 91 -10.64 2.50 -10.70
CA ALA A 91 -10.52 2.29 -9.27
C ALA A 91 -9.07 2.52 -8.80
N VAL A 92 -8.91 2.74 -7.51
CA VAL A 92 -7.60 2.77 -6.85
C VAL A 92 -7.59 1.76 -5.71
N LEU A 93 -6.48 1.05 -5.55
CA LEU A 93 -6.31 0.17 -4.41
C LEU A 93 -5.94 0.97 -3.17
N VAL A 94 -6.72 0.84 -2.12
CA VAL A 94 -6.50 1.52 -0.83
C VAL A 94 -5.94 0.55 0.18
N ASN A 95 -4.83 0.89 0.80
CA ASN A 95 -4.35 0.25 2.02
C ASN A 95 -4.97 0.99 3.20
N ARG A 96 -6.01 0.39 3.79
CA ARG A 96 -6.82 0.99 4.86
C ARG A 96 -6.09 1.07 6.19
N GLY A 97 -5.13 0.19 6.42
CA GLY A 97 -4.38 0.15 7.68
C GLY A 97 -3.83 -1.24 7.98
N TRP A 98 -3.25 -1.39 9.14
CA TRP A 98 -2.73 -2.65 9.65
C TRP A 98 -3.61 -3.19 10.77
N VAL A 99 -3.78 -4.52 10.80
CA VAL A 99 -4.45 -5.26 11.85
C VAL A 99 -3.57 -6.41 12.33
N ALA A 100 -3.59 -6.70 13.63
CA ALA A 100 -2.86 -7.82 14.19
C ALA A 100 -3.44 -9.16 13.69
N GLN A 101 -2.58 -10.14 13.50
CA GLN A 101 -3.00 -11.52 13.32
C GLN A 101 -3.70 -12.02 14.59
N GLY A 102 -4.75 -12.84 14.42
CA GLY A 102 -5.40 -13.53 15.52
C GLY A 102 -4.47 -14.53 16.26
N LYS A 103 -4.99 -15.23 17.21
CA LYS A 103 -4.23 -16.24 18.00
C LYS A 103 -3.67 -17.35 17.12
N SER A 104 -4.30 -17.63 15.99
CA SER A 104 -3.83 -18.57 14.98
C SER A 104 -4.01 -18.01 13.57
N ARG A 105 -3.29 -18.58 12.59
CA ARG A 105 -3.46 -18.20 11.17
C ARG A 105 -4.85 -18.58 10.61
N ALA A 106 -5.56 -19.48 11.27
CA ALA A 106 -6.91 -19.85 10.88
C ALA A 106 -7.95 -18.80 11.30
N GLU A 107 -7.63 -17.95 12.27
CA GLU A 107 -8.49 -16.85 12.71
C GLU A 107 -8.21 -15.60 11.87
N VAL A 108 -8.89 -15.49 10.73
CA VAL A 108 -8.81 -14.31 9.87
C VAL A 108 -9.62 -13.17 10.51
N PRO A 109 -9.01 -12.02 10.83
CA PRO A 109 -9.75 -10.91 11.43
C PRO A 109 -10.80 -10.38 10.46
N PHE A 110 -12.02 -10.20 10.98
CA PHE A 110 -13.09 -9.55 10.22
C PHE A 110 -12.97 -8.03 10.39
N ILE A 111 -12.89 -7.33 9.27
CA ILE A 111 -12.85 -5.86 9.22
C ILE A 111 -14.02 -5.39 8.37
N ALA A 112 -14.92 -4.62 8.94
CA ALA A 112 -16.05 -4.05 8.22
C ALA A 112 -15.54 -3.12 7.11
N LEU A 113 -16.14 -3.25 5.92
CA LEU A 113 -15.91 -2.36 4.81
C LEU A 113 -16.94 -1.24 4.87
N PRO A 114 -16.53 0.05 4.95
CA PRO A 114 -17.47 1.16 4.88
C PRO A 114 -18.21 1.18 3.54
N THR A 115 -19.48 1.51 3.57
CA THR A 115 -20.36 1.57 2.39
C THR A 115 -20.70 3.01 2.03
N GLY A 116 -21.19 3.22 0.81
CA GLY A 116 -21.59 4.53 0.30
C GLY A 116 -20.43 5.36 -0.21
N LEU A 117 -20.74 6.60 -0.63
CA LEU A 117 -19.75 7.55 -1.11
C LEU A 117 -18.94 8.10 0.05
N LEU A 118 -17.64 7.97 -0.04
CA LEU A 118 -16.70 8.34 1.00
C LEU A 118 -15.59 9.20 0.40
N GLN A 119 -15.00 10.06 1.23
CA GLN A 119 -13.78 10.77 0.92
C GLN A 119 -12.69 10.32 1.89
N LEU A 120 -11.52 10.01 1.37
CA LEU A 120 -10.36 9.65 2.18
C LEU A 120 -9.11 10.41 1.74
N GLU A 121 -8.22 10.58 2.69
CA GLU A 121 -6.90 11.15 2.47
C GLU A 121 -5.84 10.06 2.63
N GLY A 122 -4.80 10.15 1.82
CA GLY A 122 -3.74 9.18 1.89
C GLY A 122 -2.48 9.61 1.15
N VAL A 123 -1.48 8.74 1.15
CA VAL A 123 -0.22 8.93 0.44
C VAL A 123 -0.04 7.84 -0.59
N VAL A 124 0.31 8.22 -1.79
CA VAL A 124 0.58 7.29 -2.89
C VAL A 124 1.84 6.47 -2.62
N ARG A 125 1.72 5.17 -2.83
CA ARG A 125 2.84 4.22 -2.84
C ARG A 125 2.80 3.41 -4.12
N VAL A 126 3.93 3.37 -4.81
CA VAL A 126 4.09 2.52 -6.00
C VAL A 126 4.61 1.18 -5.52
N PRO A 127 3.85 0.09 -5.70
CA PRO A 127 4.34 -1.24 -5.38
C PRO A 127 5.57 -1.55 -6.21
N VAL A 128 6.56 -2.18 -5.60
CA VAL A 128 7.67 -2.74 -6.38
C VAL A 128 7.07 -3.86 -7.24
N SER A 129 7.24 -3.74 -8.56
CA SER A 129 6.83 -4.79 -9.48
C SER A 129 7.57 -6.07 -9.11
N GLN A 130 6.85 -7.01 -8.52
CA GLN A 130 7.39 -8.35 -8.34
C GLN A 130 7.40 -8.99 -9.72
N GLY A 131 8.59 -9.32 -10.21
CA GLY A 131 8.79 -9.93 -11.53
C GLY A 131 7.83 -11.07 -11.81
N PHE A 132 7.75 -11.48 -13.08
CA PHE A 132 6.83 -12.49 -13.58
C PHE A 132 6.76 -13.72 -12.66
N ARG A 133 5.59 -13.94 -12.06
CA ARG A 133 5.31 -15.13 -11.25
C ARG A 133 4.43 -16.07 -12.07
N LEU A 134 4.85 -17.31 -12.17
CA LEU A 134 4.13 -18.36 -12.90
C LEU A 134 2.85 -18.81 -12.18
N GLU A 135 2.72 -18.54 -10.90
CA GLU A 135 1.62 -19.03 -10.08
C GLU A 135 0.68 -17.88 -9.69
N GLN A 136 -0.57 -17.96 -10.15
CA GLN A 136 -1.61 -17.04 -9.75
C GLN A 136 -2.10 -17.38 -8.33
N GLN A 137 -2.22 -16.37 -7.47
CA GLN A 137 -2.86 -16.59 -6.19
C GLN A 137 -4.37 -16.83 -6.40
N PRO A 138 -4.97 -17.81 -5.70
CA PRO A 138 -6.41 -17.94 -5.70
C PRO A 138 -7.05 -16.65 -5.16
N ALA A 139 -8.32 -16.40 -5.55
CA ALA A 139 -9.12 -15.31 -5.02
C ALA A 139 -9.47 -15.62 -3.55
N ALA A 140 -8.54 -15.35 -2.66
CA ALA A 140 -8.63 -15.66 -1.24
C ALA A 140 -8.74 -14.38 -0.41
N ALA A 141 -9.38 -14.47 0.75
CA ALA A 141 -9.45 -13.38 1.72
C ALA A 141 -8.07 -12.95 2.25
N VAL A 142 -7.07 -13.83 2.18
CA VAL A 142 -5.68 -13.55 2.57
C VAL A 142 -4.76 -13.80 1.39
N ARG A 143 -3.93 -12.82 1.05
CA ARG A 143 -2.96 -12.87 -0.05
C ARG A 143 -1.55 -12.66 0.47
N LEU A 144 -0.57 -13.31 -0.15
CA LEU A 144 0.84 -13.20 0.23
C LEU A 144 1.53 -12.02 -0.46
N TYR A 145 1.12 -11.68 -1.68
CA TYR A 145 1.69 -10.60 -2.46
C TYR A 145 0.60 -9.79 -3.18
N LEU A 146 1.00 -8.63 -3.66
CA LEU A 146 0.13 -7.69 -4.33
C LEU A 146 0.31 -7.79 -5.85
N ASP A 147 -0.78 -8.08 -6.54
CA ASP A 147 -0.86 -8.08 -8.01
C ASP A 147 -2.03 -7.20 -8.44
N LEU A 148 -1.72 -5.97 -8.87
CA LEU A 148 -2.73 -5.00 -9.28
C LEU A 148 -3.50 -5.44 -10.52
N GLN A 149 -2.83 -6.15 -11.46
CA GLN A 149 -3.46 -6.62 -12.67
C GLN A 149 -4.50 -7.72 -12.36
N GLN A 150 -4.13 -8.69 -11.51
CA GLN A 150 -5.05 -9.73 -11.08
C GLN A 150 -6.26 -9.14 -10.31
N ILE A 151 -6.02 -8.14 -9.45
CA ILE A 151 -7.10 -7.48 -8.71
C ILE A 151 -8.02 -6.73 -9.67
N SER A 152 -7.47 -5.99 -10.64
CA SER A 152 -8.21 -5.29 -11.68
C SER A 152 -9.14 -6.23 -12.45
N GLN A 153 -8.62 -7.38 -12.89
CA GLN A 153 -9.42 -8.42 -13.56
C GLN A 153 -10.55 -8.98 -12.67
N MET A 154 -10.25 -9.20 -11.38
CA MET A 154 -11.22 -9.75 -10.45
C MET A 154 -12.40 -8.80 -10.18
N ILE A 155 -12.14 -7.50 -10.10
CA ILE A 155 -13.19 -6.49 -9.84
C ILE A 155 -13.85 -5.96 -11.12
N GLY A 156 -13.29 -6.24 -12.30
CA GLY A 156 -13.78 -5.73 -13.58
C GLY A 156 -13.56 -4.23 -13.79
N LEU A 157 -12.68 -3.59 -13.06
CA LEU A 157 -12.34 -2.18 -13.17
C LEU A 157 -10.85 -1.98 -13.40
N GLU A 158 -10.49 -0.99 -14.20
CA GLU A 158 -9.08 -0.60 -14.37
C GLU A 158 -8.55 0.03 -13.09
N LEU A 159 -7.52 -0.55 -12.50
CA LEU A 159 -6.84 0.00 -11.33
C LEU A 159 -5.76 1.00 -11.74
N LEU A 160 -5.67 2.12 -11.02
CA LEU A 160 -4.50 2.98 -11.08
C LEU A 160 -3.24 2.21 -10.66
N PRO A 161 -2.06 2.49 -11.27
CA PRO A 161 -0.85 1.68 -11.10
C PRO A 161 -0.12 1.91 -9.78
N PHE A 162 -0.85 2.27 -8.73
CA PHE A 162 -0.33 2.53 -7.40
C PHE A 162 -1.35 2.22 -6.31
N VAL A 163 -0.91 2.29 -5.07
CA VAL A 163 -1.72 2.08 -3.86
C VAL A 163 -1.80 3.40 -3.09
N VAL A 164 -2.98 3.73 -2.59
CA VAL A 164 -3.14 4.84 -1.64
C VAL A 164 -3.09 4.29 -0.22
N ARG A 165 -2.10 4.72 0.58
CA ARG A 165 -2.08 4.46 2.02
C ARG A 165 -2.96 5.48 2.72
N GLN A 166 -4.05 5.04 3.28
CA GLN A 166 -4.97 5.88 4.03
C GLN A 166 -4.30 6.43 5.30
N GLN A 167 -4.39 7.75 5.52
CA GLN A 167 -3.79 8.42 6.67
C GLN A 167 -4.76 8.63 7.83
N SER A 168 -6.02 8.97 7.54
CA SER A 168 -7.07 9.23 8.51
C SER A 168 -8.13 8.14 8.51
N GLU A 169 -8.92 8.06 9.56
CA GLU A 169 -10.19 7.33 9.51
C GLU A 169 -11.13 8.01 8.52
N VAL A 170 -12.04 7.25 7.93
CA VAL A 170 -13.06 7.82 7.04
C VAL A 170 -14.01 8.65 7.87
N GLU A 171 -14.15 9.92 7.54
CA GLU A 171 -15.19 10.76 8.16
C GLU A 171 -16.58 10.12 7.91
N ASN A 172 -17.39 10.03 8.95
CA ASN A 172 -18.72 9.41 8.98
C ASN A 172 -18.78 7.88 9.13
N SER A 173 -17.70 7.17 9.42
CA SER A 173 -17.80 5.72 9.72
C SER A 173 -18.39 5.43 11.12
N GLY A 174 -18.61 6.44 11.94
CA GLY A 174 -19.31 6.38 13.25
C GLY A 174 -18.65 5.56 14.35
N VAL A 175 -17.77 4.64 14.00
CA VAL A 175 -16.99 3.79 14.91
C VAL A 175 -15.59 3.61 14.32
N GLY A 176 -14.56 3.77 15.12
CA GLY A 176 -13.19 3.48 14.70
C GLY A 176 -13.07 2.06 14.16
N ASP A 177 -12.47 1.90 12.99
CA ASP A 177 -12.32 0.60 12.32
C ASP A 177 -11.25 -0.30 12.95
N GLY A 178 -10.59 0.17 14.02
CA GLY A 178 -9.56 -0.56 14.75
C GLY A 178 -8.25 -0.76 13.98
N LEU A 179 -8.10 -0.12 12.82
CA LEU A 179 -6.91 -0.26 11.99
C LEU A 179 -5.81 0.72 12.41
N ILE A 180 -4.59 0.22 12.45
CA ILE A 180 -3.42 1.05 12.76
C ILE A 180 -2.89 1.67 11.47
N ARG A 181 -2.81 3.01 11.44
CA ARG A 181 -2.29 3.82 10.32
C ARG A 181 -0.97 4.52 10.64
N ALA A 182 -0.27 4.02 11.66
CA ALA A 182 1.08 4.51 12.00
C ALA A 182 2.10 4.01 10.96
N TRP A 183 2.10 4.60 9.79
CA TRP A 183 3.02 4.28 8.71
C TRP A 183 4.44 4.73 9.08
N LYS A 184 5.37 3.79 9.17
CA LYS A 184 6.79 4.15 9.23
C LYS A 184 7.23 4.74 7.89
N LEU A 185 8.14 5.70 7.92
CA LEU A 185 8.98 6.04 6.78
C LEU A 185 9.72 4.78 6.34
N GLU A 186 9.20 4.09 5.33
CA GLU A 186 9.84 2.89 4.80
C GLU A 186 10.98 3.35 3.90
N SER A 187 12.21 3.00 4.32
CA SER A 187 13.31 2.92 3.36
C SER A 187 12.97 1.83 2.33
N ARG A 188 13.49 1.95 1.11
CA ARG A 188 13.36 0.97 0.01
C ARG A 188 13.63 -0.48 0.43
N ASP A 189 14.31 -0.66 1.55
CA ASP A 189 14.75 -1.93 2.15
C ASP A 189 13.71 -2.64 3.03
N SER A 190 12.62 -1.99 3.39
CA SER A 190 11.63 -2.61 4.28
C SER A 190 10.49 -3.28 3.53
N ASP A 191 10.57 -3.38 2.21
CA ASP A 191 9.66 -4.21 1.45
C ASP A 191 10.12 -5.68 1.57
N PRO A 192 9.33 -6.56 2.22
CA PRO A 192 9.71 -7.96 2.41
C PRO A 192 9.91 -8.72 1.09
N ALA A 193 9.48 -8.16 -0.04
CA ALA A 193 9.68 -8.74 -1.36
C ALA A 193 11.14 -8.75 -1.82
N MET A 194 12.03 -7.96 -1.19
CA MET A 194 13.45 -7.92 -1.55
C MET A 194 14.32 -8.98 -0.85
N HIS A 195 13.75 -9.77 0.06
CA HIS A 195 14.56 -10.72 0.85
C HIS A 195 14.50 -12.17 0.36
N TYR A 196 13.87 -12.44 -0.79
CA TYR A 196 13.85 -13.76 -1.42
C TYR A 196 14.38 -13.66 -2.85
N GLY A 197 15.67 -13.48 -2.97
CA GLY A 197 16.48 -13.67 -4.15
C GLY A 197 17.62 -14.60 -3.83
#